data_23a53cc55579f2b71dcf3ce38c040834
#
_entry.id   23a53cc55579f2b71dcf3ce38c040834
#
_cell.length_a   1.000
_cell.length_b   1.000
_cell.length_c   1.000
_cell.angle_alpha   90.00
_cell.angle_beta   90.00
_cell.angle_gamma   90.00
#
_symmetry.space_group_name_H-M   'P 1'
#
loop_
_entity.id
_entity.type
_entity.pdbx_description
1 polymer ?
#
loop_
_entity_poly.entity_id
_entity_poly.type
_entity_poly.pdbx_seq_one_letter_code
_entity_poly.pdbx_strand_id
1 'polypeptide(L)'
;MANDKFDAKSFNPQAFKYTVDRVPRTRLNEIRKSRALTGNSDIRNVFSAQNGTAYARIAMRGLLDGDAVNYDGKTDITATSTKTFEQGVVVIGRAKAWTELDFSTDITGGVGWMDNVAQQVAAYWEDVDQDTILAILKGVFSMTGGKSGEFVTKHTYTVDGNLEATTMNSATAQACGDRKKKFSLVFMHSAVSTNLMVC
;
A
#
# COMPACT_ATOMS: atom_id res chain seq x y z
N MET A 1 21.63 -4.61 -39.90
CA MET A 1 22.51 -4.68 -38.73
C MET A 1 21.76 -5.48 -37.69
N ALA A 2 22.29 -6.62 -37.29
CA ALA A 2 21.67 -7.43 -36.24
C ALA A 2 21.69 -6.61 -34.96
N ASN A 3 20.53 -6.35 -34.39
CA ASN A 3 20.46 -5.86 -33.02
C ASN A 3 20.99 -6.99 -32.11
N ASP A 4 22.23 -6.88 -31.68
CA ASP A 4 22.74 -7.74 -30.63
C ASP A 4 21.95 -7.44 -29.39
N LYS A 5 20.97 -8.32 -29.15
CA LYS A 5 20.22 -8.33 -27.91
C LYS A 5 21.16 -8.84 -26.83
N PHE A 6 21.08 -8.23 -25.67
CA PHE A 6 21.72 -8.70 -24.44
C PHE A 6 21.64 -10.23 -24.37
N ASP A 7 22.80 -10.90 -24.37
CA ASP A 7 22.84 -12.36 -24.30
C ASP A 7 22.49 -12.80 -22.86
N ALA A 8 21.36 -13.49 -22.73
CA ALA A 8 20.90 -14.03 -21.46
C ALA A 8 21.95 -14.96 -20.79
N LYS A 9 22.93 -15.46 -21.53
CA LYS A 9 24.02 -16.30 -20.99
C LYS A 9 25.04 -15.51 -20.19
N SER A 10 25.23 -14.23 -20.49
CA SER A 10 26.14 -13.35 -19.74
C SER A 10 25.46 -12.61 -18.59
N PHE A 11 24.14 -12.66 -18.50
CA PHE A 11 23.40 -12.03 -17.42
C PHE A 11 23.42 -12.88 -16.13
N ASN A 12 23.94 -12.30 -15.06
CA ASN A 12 23.85 -12.91 -13.74
C ASN A 12 22.70 -12.27 -12.95
N PRO A 13 21.55 -12.97 -12.85
CA PRO A 13 20.37 -12.41 -12.17
C PRO A 13 20.59 -12.17 -10.68
N GLN A 14 21.49 -12.93 -10.04
CA GLN A 14 21.78 -12.75 -8.62
C GLN A 14 22.59 -11.47 -8.37
N ALA A 15 23.62 -11.21 -9.21
CA ALA A 15 24.42 -10.00 -9.14
C ALA A 15 23.57 -8.77 -9.43
N PHE A 16 22.69 -8.83 -10.44
CA PHE A 16 21.76 -7.75 -10.77
C PHE A 16 20.79 -7.46 -9.62
N LYS A 17 20.19 -8.49 -9.05
CA LYS A 17 19.33 -8.34 -7.88
C LYS A 17 20.09 -7.72 -6.70
N TYR A 18 21.29 -8.17 -6.43
CA TYR A 18 22.13 -7.61 -5.36
C TYR A 18 22.43 -6.12 -5.59
N THR A 19 22.70 -5.73 -6.84
CA THR A 19 22.94 -4.33 -7.19
C THR A 19 21.69 -3.48 -7.02
N VAL A 20 20.53 -3.95 -7.49
CA VAL A 20 19.25 -3.26 -7.33
C VAL A 20 18.88 -3.09 -5.85
N ASP A 21 19.05 -4.14 -5.06
CA ASP A 21 18.74 -4.10 -3.62
C ASP A 21 19.66 -3.15 -2.84
N ARG A 22 20.88 -2.92 -3.35
CA ARG A 22 21.91 -2.09 -2.69
C ARG A 22 21.85 -0.62 -3.09
N VAL A 23 21.13 -0.27 -4.16
CA VAL A 23 21.00 1.11 -4.61
C VAL A 23 20.35 1.95 -3.50
N PRO A 24 21.02 3.02 -3.03
CA PRO A 24 20.40 3.91 -2.08
C PRO A 24 19.19 4.57 -2.73
N ARG A 25 18.03 4.30 -2.18
CA ARG A 25 16.75 4.84 -2.63
C ARG A 25 16.71 6.33 -2.30
N THR A 26 17.00 7.16 -3.29
CA THR A 26 17.03 8.62 -3.12
C THR A 26 15.64 9.23 -2.96
N ARG A 27 14.63 8.58 -3.56
CA ARG A 27 13.22 8.90 -3.33
C ARG A 27 12.62 7.86 -2.40
N LEU A 28 12.63 8.17 -1.14
CA LEU A 28 12.07 7.30 -0.14
C LEU A 28 10.55 7.38 -0.24
N ASN A 29 9.94 6.25 -0.57
CA ASN A 29 8.50 6.11 -0.46
C ASN A 29 8.11 6.23 1.03
N GLU A 30 7.70 7.42 1.46
CA GLU A 30 7.34 7.71 2.85
C GLU A 30 6.19 6.81 3.32
N ILE A 31 5.32 6.38 2.42
CA ILE A 31 4.24 5.44 2.72
C ILE A 31 4.80 4.07 3.12
N ARG A 32 5.84 3.56 2.44
CA ARG A 32 6.49 2.29 2.81
C ARG A 32 7.27 2.40 4.11
N LYS A 33 7.97 3.53 4.33
CA LYS A 33 8.70 3.79 5.57
C LYS A 33 7.79 3.86 6.79
N SER A 34 6.62 4.42 6.64
CA SER A 34 5.66 4.60 7.73
C SER A 34 5.12 3.28 8.28
N ARG A 35 5.37 2.15 7.62
CA ARG A 35 4.76 0.85 7.92
C ARG A 35 3.23 0.86 7.86
N ALA A 36 2.63 1.83 7.19
CA ALA A 36 1.18 1.84 6.92
C ALA A 36 0.76 0.66 6.05
N LEU A 37 1.69 0.15 5.23
CA LEU A 37 1.53 -1.06 4.44
C LEU A 37 2.36 -2.18 5.06
N THR A 38 1.69 -3.23 5.46
CA THR A 38 2.34 -4.43 6.02
C THR A 38 2.05 -5.65 5.16
N GLY A 39 3.03 -6.55 5.07
CA GLY A 39 2.81 -7.85 4.43
C GLY A 39 1.85 -8.69 5.28
N ASN A 40 0.96 -9.42 4.61
CA ASN A 40 0.05 -10.37 5.25
C ASN A 40 0.39 -11.79 4.79
N SER A 41 0.75 -12.65 5.76
CA SER A 41 1.11 -14.05 5.51
C SER A 41 -0.08 -14.87 5.00
N ASP A 42 -1.29 -14.58 5.47
CA ASP A 42 -2.50 -15.33 5.10
C ASP A 42 -2.83 -15.10 3.63
N ILE A 43 -2.71 -13.86 3.16
CA ILE A 43 -2.86 -13.51 1.74
C ILE A 43 -1.83 -14.26 0.90
N ARG A 44 -0.57 -14.27 1.33
CA ARG A 44 0.51 -14.98 0.62
C ARG A 44 0.23 -16.47 0.52
N ASN A 45 -0.20 -17.11 1.60
CA ASN A 45 -0.50 -18.54 1.64
C ASN A 45 -1.65 -18.92 0.72
N VAL A 46 -2.72 -18.11 0.68
CA VAL A 46 -3.86 -18.35 -0.21
C VAL A 46 -3.43 -18.28 -1.67
N PHE A 47 -2.61 -17.31 -2.06
CA PHE A 47 -2.13 -17.20 -3.44
C PHE A 47 -1.04 -18.22 -3.80
N SER A 48 -0.27 -18.72 -2.84
CA SER A 48 0.70 -19.78 -3.10
C SER A 48 0.04 -21.14 -3.38
N ALA A 49 -1.15 -21.37 -2.84
CA ALA A 49 -1.93 -22.60 -3.04
C ALA A 49 -2.83 -22.56 -4.28
N GLN A 50 -3.05 -21.38 -4.87
CA GLN A 50 -3.93 -21.21 -6.04
C GLN A 50 -3.12 -21.14 -7.34
N ASN A 51 -3.43 -22.04 -8.25
CA ASN A 51 -2.90 -22.03 -9.62
C ASN A 51 -3.90 -21.27 -10.53
N GLY A 52 -3.51 -20.07 -10.97
CA GLY A 52 -4.10 -19.42 -12.15
C GLY A 52 -5.20 -18.36 -11.93
N THR A 53 -5.51 -17.94 -10.70
CA THR A 53 -6.44 -16.82 -10.48
C THR A 53 -5.78 -15.65 -9.76
N ALA A 54 -6.05 -14.42 -10.25
CA ALA A 54 -5.61 -13.18 -9.61
C ALA A 54 -6.54 -12.73 -8.48
N TYR A 55 -7.60 -13.49 -8.17
CA TYR A 55 -8.59 -13.18 -7.15
C TYR A 55 -8.72 -14.32 -6.15
N ALA A 56 -8.69 -13.99 -4.87
CA ALA A 56 -8.88 -14.94 -3.79
C ALA A 56 -9.89 -14.40 -2.77
N ARG A 57 -10.60 -15.31 -2.10
CA ARG A 57 -11.47 -15.00 -0.96
C ARG A 57 -10.86 -15.53 0.31
N ILE A 58 -10.79 -14.69 1.32
CA ILE A 58 -10.29 -15.04 2.63
C ILE A 58 -11.45 -14.95 3.61
N ALA A 59 -11.71 -16.04 4.33
CA ALA A 59 -12.73 -16.06 5.36
C ALA A 59 -12.23 -15.30 6.60
N MET A 60 -13.02 -14.35 7.06
CA MET A 60 -12.77 -13.60 8.29
C MET A 60 -13.84 -13.94 9.33
N ARG A 61 -13.44 -14.10 10.57
CA ARG A 61 -14.36 -14.28 11.68
C ARG A 61 -14.82 -12.91 12.19
N GLY A 62 -16.12 -12.74 12.36
CA GLY A 62 -16.69 -11.59 13.02
C GLY A 62 -16.43 -11.58 14.51
N LEU A 63 -16.54 -10.43 15.12
CA LEU A 63 -16.53 -10.32 16.57
C LEU A 63 -17.80 -10.94 17.14
N LEU A 64 -17.68 -11.49 18.32
CA LEU A 64 -18.84 -11.95 19.10
C LEU A 64 -19.70 -10.74 19.46
N ASP A 65 -21.01 -10.89 19.28
CA ASP A 65 -22.00 -9.85 19.47
C ASP A 65 -23.06 -10.36 20.46
N GLY A 66 -23.63 -9.46 21.26
CA GLY A 66 -24.67 -9.76 22.21
C GLY A 66 -24.38 -9.24 23.62
N ASP A 67 -25.42 -8.87 24.31
CA ASP A 67 -25.33 -8.42 25.70
C ASP A 67 -25.26 -9.60 26.68
N ALA A 68 -24.48 -9.43 27.74
CA ALA A 68 -24.38 -10.42 28.78
C ALA A 68 -25.70 -10.46 29.59
N VAL A 69 -26.22 -11.63 29.84
CA VAL A 69 -27.45 -11.85 30.61
C VAL A 69 -27.09 -12.15 32.06
N ASN A 70 -27.87 -11.61 33.01
CA ASN A 70 -27.75 -11.98 34.40
C ASN A 70 -28.16 -13.44 34.58
N TYR A 71 -27.25 -14.25 35.08
CA TYR A 71 -27.49 -15.67 35.30
C TYR A 71 -28.08 -15.91 36.70
N ASP A 72 -29.31 -16.45 36.73
CA ASP A 72 -30.04 -16.77 37.93
C ASP A 72 -29.91 -18.24 38.38
N GLY A 73 -29.13 -19.05 37.67
CA GLY A 73 -28.93 -20.47 37.91
C GLY A 73 -30.09 -21.37 37.45
N LYS A 74 -31.12 -20.82 36.80
CA LYS A 74 -32.33 -21.56 36.36
C LYS A 74 -32.73 -21.29 34.92
N THR A 75 -32.47 -20.08 34.41
CA THR A 75 -32.89 -19.68 33.06
C THR A 75 -31.87 -20.14 32.02
N ASP A 76 -32.36 -20.81 30.97
CA ASP A 76 -31.52 -21.24 29.85
C ASP A 76 -30.95 -20.03 29.08
N ILE A 77 -29.63 -20.06 28.84
CA ILE A 77 -28.95 -19.03 28.08
C ILE A 77 -29.07 -19.35 26.61
N THR A 78 -29.66 -18.44 25.82
CA THR A 78 -29.77 -18.57 24.37
C THR A 78 -28.41 -18.33 23.73
N ALA A 79 -27.89 -19.34 23.03
CA ALA A 79 -26.64 -19.22 22.31
C ALA A 79 -26.80 -18.34 21.07
N THR A 80 -25.90 -17.38 20.90
CA THR A 80 -25.77 -16.57 19.66
C THR A 80 -24.76 -17.19 18.71
N SER A 81 -25.05 -17.17 17.42
CA SER A 81 -24.16 -17.71 16.40
C SER A 81 -23.00 -16.75 16.09
N THR A 82 -21.85 -17.31 15.78
CA THR A 82 -20.71 -16.54 15.26
C THR A 82 -20.96 -16.08 13.84
N LYS A 83 -20.58 -14.85 13.52
CA LYS A 83 -20.66 -14.29 12.16
C LYS A 83 -19.35 -14.56 11.41
N THR A 84 -19.45 -14.97 10.16
CA THR A 84 -18.31 -15.08 9.24
C THR A 84 -18.48 -14.12 8.09
N PHE A 85 -17.39 -13.48 7.68
CA PHE A 85 -17.33 -12.58 6.54
C PHE A 85 -16.29 -13.08 5.55
N GLU A 86 -16.46 -12.74 4.29
CA GLU A 86 -15.47 -13.00 3.25
C GLU A 86 -14.81 -11.70 2.83
N GLN A 87 -13.50 -11.69 2.77
CA GLN A 87 -12.72 -10.61 2.19
C GLN A 87 -12.19 -11.03 0.82
N GLY A 88 -12.55 -10.28 -0.22
CA GLY A 88 -11.96 -10.44 -1.54
C GLY A 88 -10.60 -9.77 -1.62
N VAL A 89 -9.62 -10.47 -2.18
CA VAL A 89 -8.27 -9.97 -2.41
C VAL A 89 -7.91 -10.14 -3.88
N VAL A 90 -7.39 -9.08 -4.49
CA VAL A 90 -6.95 -9.08 -5.89
C VAL A 90 -5.44 -8.83 -5.94
N VAL A 91 -4.74 -9.62 -6.76
CA VAL A 91 -3.33 -9.40 -7.06
C VAL A 91 -3.21 -8.61 -8.36
N ILE A 92 -2.49 -7.49 -8.31
CA ILE A 92 -2.17 -6.67 -9.47
C ILE A 92 -0.69 -6.90 -9.79
N GLY A 93 -0.41 -7.47 -10.98
CA GLY A 93 0.93 -7.61 -11.51
C GLY A 93 1.25 -6.48 -12.48
N ARG A 94 2.42 -5.88 -12.34
CA ARG A 94 2.96 -4.90 -13.29
C ARG A 94 4.31 -5.38 -13.78
N ALA A 95 4.58 -5.23 -15.08
CA ALA A 95 5.84 -5.58 -15.69
C ALA A 95 6.28 -4.51 -16.68
N LYS A 96 7.57 -4.29 -16.75
CA LYS A 96 8.21 -3.40 -17.74
C LYS A 96 9.53 -4.02 -18.13
N ALA A 97 9.89 -3.92 -19.40
CA ALA A 97 11.18 -4.34 -19.93
C ALA A 97 11.90 -3.14 -20.56
N TRP A 98 13.20 -3.12 -20.39
CA TRP A 98 14.10 -2.15 -21.03
C TRP A 98 15.14 -2.91 -21.81
N THR A 99 15.54 -2.38 -22.95
CA THR A 99 16.61 -2.91 -23.78
C THR A 99 17.68 -1.84 -23.93
N GLU A 100 18.93 -2.24 -23.86
CA GLU A 100 20.08 -1.40 -24.10
C GLU A 100 20.88 -1.95 -25.28
N LEU A 101 21.53 -1.07 -26.05
CA LEU A 101 22.41 -1.43 -27.15
C LEU A 101 23.85 -1.50 -26.63
N ASP A 102 24.57 -2.59 -26.92
CA ASP A 102 25.98 -2.81 -26.53
C ASP A 102 26.92 -1.69 -26.95
N PHE A 103 26.56 -1.00 -28.05
CA PHE A 103 27.32 0.11 -28.59
C PHE A 103 27.49 1.31 -27.64
N SER A 104 26.60 1.47 -26.66
CA SER A 104 26.72 2.59 -25.72
C SER A 104 27.86 2.40 -24.71
N THR A 105 28.24 1.17 -24.41
CA THR A 105 29.36 0.84 -23.53
C THR A 105 30.72 1.19 -24.17
N ASP A 106 30.85 0.97 -25.47
CA ASP A 106 32.10 1.23 -26.22
C ASP A 106 32.36 2.74 -26.38
N ILE A 107 31.33 3.56 -26.54
CA ILE A 107 31.48 5.02 -26.72
C ILE A 107 31.82 5.72 -25.41
N THR A 108 31.33 5.20 -24.25
CA THR A 108 31.48 5.88 -22.96
C THR A 108 32.70 5.45 -22.16
N GLY A 109 33.61 4.66 -22.74
CA GLY A 109 34.85 4.28 -22.09
C GLY A 109 34.71 3.33 -20.93
N GLY A 110 33.71 2.43 -20.96
CA GLY A 110 33.57 1.35 -19.98
C GLY A 110 32.85 1.74 -18.68
N VAL A 111 32.07 2.82 -18.69
CA VAL A 111 31.19 3.14 -17.54
C VAL A 111 30.14 2.04 -17.43
N GLY A 112 29.99 1.43 -16.27
CA GLY A 112 29.02 0.34 -16.02
C GLY A 112 27.58 0.78 -16.17
N TRP A 113 27.07 0.72 -17.40
CA TRP A 113 25.70 1.08 -17.74
C TRP A 113 24.67 0.24 -16.98
N MET A 114 24.99 -1.01 -16.71
CA MET A 114 24.11 -1.90 -15.97
C MET A 114 23.88 -1.43 -14.52
N ASP A 115 24.88 -0.81 -13.89
CA ASP A 115 24.71 -0.23 -12.57
C ASP A 115 23.78 0.99 -12.60
N ASN A 116 23.88 1.80 -13.65
CA ASN A 116 22.99 2.93 -13.84
C ASN A 116 21.56 2.48 -14.16
N VAL A 117 21.39 1.47 -15.03
CA VAL A 117 20.08 0.87 -15.32
C VAL A 117 19.46 0.29 -14.06
N ALA A 118 20.23 -0.42 -13.22
CA ALA A 118 19.73 -0.96 -11.94
C ALA A 118 19.22 0.13 -11.01
N GLN A 119 19.92 1.26 -10.93
CA GLN A 119 19.50 2.42 -10.15
C GLN A 119 18.20 3.03 -10.68
N GLN A 120 18.11 3.23 -11.98
CA GLN A 120 16.91 3.79 -12.61
C GLN A 120 15.71 2.85 -12.47
N VAL A 121 15.91 1.54 -12.60
CA VAL A 121 14.87 0.51 -12.42
C VAL A 121 14.31 0.54 -10.99
N ALA A 122 15.19 0.63 -9.98
CA ALA A 122 14.77 0.72 -8.59
C ALA A 122 13.90 1.97 -8.34
N ALA A 123 14.32 3.13 -8.82
CA ALA A 123 13.58 4.37 -8.70
C ALA A 123 12.23 4.32 -9.44
N TYR A 124 12.22 3.75 -10.65
CA TYR A 124 11.00 3.57 -11.44
C TYR A 124 9.95 2.73 -10.70
N TRP A 125 10.32 1.61 -10.12
CA TRP A 125 9.39 0.75 -9.40
C TRP A 125 8.87 1.40 -8.12
N GLU A 126 9.66 2.23 -7.46
CA GLU A 126 9.19 3.01 -6.32
C GLU A 126 8.14 4.05 -6.70
N ASP A 127 8.35 4.74 -7.82
CA ASP A 127 7.36 5.69 -8.34
C ASP A 127 6.06 4.96 -8.76
N VAL A 128 6.16 3.81 -9.43
CA VAL A 128 4.99 2.97 -9.81
C VAL A 128 4.22 2.46 -8.59
N ASP A 129 4.91 2.02 -7.55
CA ASP A 129 4.29 1.57 -6.30
C ASP A 129 3.53 2.73 -5.63
N GLN A 130 4.15 3.90 -5.54
CA GLN A 130 3.52 5.09 -4.95
C GLN A 130 2.28 5.52 -5.75
N ASP A 131 2.38 5.59 -7.07
CA ASP A 131 1.26 5.95 -7.93
C ASP A 131 0.12 4.94 -7.81
N THR A 132 0.44 3.66 -7.72
CA THR A 132 -0.54 2.59 -7.54
C THR A 132 -1.29 2.75 -6.21
N ILE A 133 -0.59 3.02 -5.11
CA ILE A 133 -1.20 3.24 -3.80
C ILE A 133 -2.10 4.47 -3.81
N LEU A 134 -1.63 5.58 -4.38
CA LEU A 134 -2.42 6.80 -4.50
C LEU A 134 -3.67 6.60 -5.37
N ALA A 135 -3.55 5.85 -6.47
CA ALA A 135 -4.69 5.51 -7.32
C ALA A 135 -5.72 4.63 -6.58
N ILE A 136 -5.28 3.66 -5.78
CA ILE A 136 -6.16 2.84 -4.95
C ILE A 136 -6.88 3.70 -3.90
N LEU A 137 -6.15 4.56 -3.19
CA LEU A 137 -6.75 5.47 -2.21
C LEU A 137 -7.77 6.41 -2.86
N LYS A 138 -7.42 7.00 -4.01
CA LYS A 138 -8.37 7.83 -4.77
C LYS A 138 -9.61 7.04 -5.18
N GLY A 139 -9.44 5.80 -5.62
CA GLY A 139 -10.56 4.91 -5.97
C GLY A 139 -11.46 4.62 -4.77
N VAL A 140 -10.88 4.32 -3.61
CA VAL A 140 -11.64 4.06 -2.37
C VAL A 140 -12.44 5.29 -1.95
N PHE A 141 -11.82 6.47 -1.94
CA PHE A 141 -12.50 7.72 -1.53
C PHE A 141 -13.44 8.30 -2.59
N SER A 142 -13.44 7.78 -3.82
CA SER A 142 -14.41 8.15 -4.86
C SER A 142 -15.66 7.27 -4.88
N MET A 143 -15.75 6.25 -4.03
CA MET A 143 -16.92 5.37 -3.96
C MET A 143 -18.15 6.14 -3.48
N THR A 144 -19.28 5.95 -4.19
CA THR A 144 -20.56 6.57 -3.87
C THR A 144 -21.64 5.51 -3.75
N GLY A 145 -22.59 5.75 -2.85
CA GLY A 145 -23.76 4.90 -2.68
C GLY A 145 -23.59 3.68 -1.77
N GLY A 146 -24.66 3.26 -1.12
CA GLY A 146 -24.71 2.12 -0.23
C GLY A 146 -23.72 2.16 0.91
N LYS A 147 -23.28 0.99 1.35
CA LYS A 147 -22.29 0.84 2.44
C LYS A 147 -20.92 1.44 2.12
N SER A 148 -20.57 1.48 0.83
CA SER A 148 -19.30 2.10 0.38
C SER A 148 -19.32 3.62 0.55
N GLY A 149 -20.44 4.27 0.21
CA GLY A 149 -20.62 5.70 0.45
C GLY A 149 -20.65 6.05 1.95
N GLU A 150 -21.30 5.21 2.78
CA GLU A 150 -21.22 5.37 4.25
C GLU A 150 -19.79 5.28 4.78
N PHE A 151 -19.01 4.34 4.25
CA PHE A 151 -17.60 4.22 4.60
C PHE A 151 -16.84 5.51 4.30
N VAL A 152 -16.98 6.03 3.08
CA VAL A 152 -16.33 7.29 2.67
C VAL A 152 -16.76 8.45 3.57
N THR A 153 -18.06 8.60 3.81
CA THR A 153 -18.59 9.68 4.67
C THR A 153 -18.05 9.61 6.10
N LYS A 154 -17.97 8.41 6.67
CA LYS A 154 -17.43 8.20 8.03
C LYS A 154 -15.92 8.44 8.14
N HIS A 155 -15.19 8.31 7.03
CA HIS A 155 -13.74 8.47 7.00
C HIS A 155 -13.30 9.80 6.36
N THR A 156 -14.23 10.67 6.04
CA THR A 156 -13.94 12.01 5.49
C THR A 156 -14.35 13.07 6.50
N TYR A 157 -13.42 13.95 6.83
CA TYR A 157 -13.68 15.16 7.63
C TYR A 157 -13.66 16.36 6.71
N THR A 158 -14.79 17.05 6.59
CA THR A 158 -14.91 18.23 5.74
C THR A 158 -14.60 19.49 6.56
N VAL A 159 -13.76 20.35 6.04
CA VAL A 159 -13.38 21.63 6.65
C VAL A 159 -13.97 22.75 5.81
N ASP A 160 -14.70 23.64 6.45
CA ASP A 160 -15.18 24.87 5.82
C ASP A 160 -14.09 25.95 5.93
N GLY A 161 -13.32 26.14 4.86
CA GLY A 161 -12.27 27.13 4.79
C GLY A 161 -10.85 26.55 4.79
N ASN A 162 -9.90 27.28 5.38
CA ASN A 162 -8.50 26.88 5.42
C ASN A 162 -8.22 25.87 6.54
N LEU A 163 -7.19 25.05 6.35
CA LEU A 163 -6.67 24.15 7.38
C LEU A 163 -6.03 24.98 8.51
N GLU A 164 -6.54 24.83 9.72
CA GLU A 164 -6.01 25.42 10.93
C GLU A 164 -5.29 24.37 11.80
N ALA A 165 -4.47 24.80 12.74
CA ALA A 165 -3.77 23.93 13.67
C ALA A 165 -4.70 23.00 14.47
N THR A 166 -5.93 23.44 14.75
CA THR A 166 -6.97 22.66 15.46
C THR A 166 -7.68 21.65 14.59
N THR A 167 -7.64 21.79 13.26
CA THR A 167 -8.36 20.94 12.29
C THR A 167 -7.94 19.47 12.42
N MET A 168 -6.66 19.20 12.56
CA MET A 168 -6.15 17.83 12.72
C MET A 168 -6.63 17.19 14.03
N ASN A 169 -6.68 17.97 15.11
CA ASN A 169 -7.21 17.53 16.39
C ASN A 169 -8.70 17.20 16.31
N SER A 170 -9.46 18.01 15.61
CA SER A 170 -10.91 17.80 15.42
C SER A 170 -11.17 16.57 14.56
N ALA A 171 -10.43 16.40 13.47
CA ALA A 171 -10.52 15.22 12.61
C ALA A 171 -10.17 13.92 13.35
N THR A 172 -9.08 13.94 14.14
CA THR A 172 -8.70 12.75 14.94
C THR A 172 -9.68 12.48 16.07
N ALA A 173 -10.26 13.50 16.68
CA ALA A 173 -11.30 13.36 17.69
C ALA A 173 -12.59 12.76 17.12
N GLN A 174 -13.00 13.19 15.93
CA GLN A 174 -14.16 12.61 15.22
C GLN A 174 -13.93 11.13 14.87
N ALA A 175 -12.72 10.77 14.42
CA ALA A 175 -12.41 9.42 13.97
C ALA A 175 -12.23 8.41 15.10
N CYS A 176 -11.64 8.82 16.22
CA CYS A 176 -11.21 7.90 17.29
C CYS A 176 -11.62 8.33 18.70
N GLY A 177 -12.32 9.45 18.87
CA GLY A 177 -12.64 10.01 20.18
C GLY A 177 -11.37 10.21 21.03
N ASP A 178 -11.37 9.65 22.23
CA ASP A 178 -10.24 9.78 23.17
C ASP A 178 -8.99 8.95 22.77
N ARG A 179 -9.11 8.06 21.80
CA ARG A 179 -8.02 7.18 21.34
C ARG A 179 -7.15 7.80 20.25
N LYS A 180 -6.81 9.07 20.36
CA LYS A 180 -6.05 9.85 19.36
C LYS A 180 -4.68 9.26 19.00
N LYS A 181 -4.08 8.46 19.89
CA LYS A 181 -2.77 7.80 19.67
C LYS A 181 -2.76 6.75 18.54
N LYS A 182 -3.91 6.42 17.96
CA LYS A 182 -3.98 5.51 16.79
C LYS A 182 -3.39 6.10 15.52
N PHE A 183 -3.37 7.42 15.39
CA PHE A 183 -2.80 8.09 14.22
C PHE A 183 -1.33 8.44 14.50
N SER A 184 -0.43 7.82 13.76
CA SER A 184 1.01 8.04 13.86
C SER A 184 1.60 8.74 12.63
N LEU A 185 0.80 8.89 11.56
CA LEU A 185 1.28 9.39 10.28
C LEU A 185 0.22 10.26 9.61
N VAL A 186 0.66 11.35 9.02
CA VAL A 186 -0.16 12.27 8.22
C VAL A 186 0.54 12.52 6.90
N PHE A 187 -0.20 12.38 5.80
CA PHE A 187 0.25 12.77 4.47
C PHE A 187 -0.43 14.06 4.06
N MET A 188 0.34 15.05 3.68
CA MET A 188 -0.16 16.33 3.19
C MET A 188 0.75 16.89 2.11
N HIS A 189 0.19 17.76 1.29
CA HIS A 189 0.98 18.49 0.31
C HIS A 189 1.95 19.44 1.00
N SER A 190 3.16 19.63 0.43
CA SER A 190 4.22 20.49 1.02
C SER A 190 3.77 21.91 1.31
N ALA A 191 2.97 22.52 0.44
CA ALA A 191 2.41 23.86 0.66
C ALA A 191 1.52 23.94 1.91
N VAL A 192 0.70 22.89 2.14
CA VAL A 192 -0.15 22.79 3.34
C VAL A 192 0.69 22.62 4.59
N SER A 193 1.73 21.77 4.52
CA SER A 193 2.68 21.57 5.62
C SER A 193 3.39 22.87 6.00
N THR A 194 3.84 23.65 5.01
CA THR A 194 4.50 24.94 5.25
C THR A 194 3.56 25.91 5.94
N ASN A 195 2.32 26.03 5.48
CA ASN A 195 1.34 26.92 6.09
C ASN A 195 1.00 26.53 7.53
N LEU A 196 0.94 25.24 7.84
CA LEU A 196 0.70 24.76 9.21
C LEU A 196 1.88 24.98 10.15
N MET A 197 3.11 25.05 9.64
CA MET A 197 4.31 25.30 10.45
C MET A 197 4.51 26.78 10.80
N VAL A 198 3.83 27.67 10.09
CA VAL A 198 3.93 29.14 10.31
C VAL A 198 2.87 29.63 11.32
N CYS A 199 1.89 28.78 11.66
CA CYS A 199 0.91 29.06 12.72
C CYS A 199 1.39 28.52 14.06
#